data_dff70dacd3437c851f4974dfc511f7b5
#
_entry.id   dff70dacd3437c851f4974dfc511f7b5
#
_cell.length_a   1.000
_cell.length_b   1.000
_cell.length_c   1.000
_cell.angle_alpha   90.00
_cell.angle_beta   90.00
_cell.angle_gamma   90.00
#
_symmetry.space_group_name_H-M   'P 1'
#
loop_
_entity.id
_entity.type
_entity.pdbx_description
1 polymer ?
#
loop_
_entity_poly.entity_id
_entity_poly.type
_entity_poly.pdbx_seq_one_letter_code
_entity_poly.pdbx_strand_id
1 'polypeptide(L)'
;MIINTGTRTDIPAFFHKWFLNRIEEGFVLSKNPYNNQIYKYIFNPKTVDCICFCSKNPKPLVKNLDKLSDYKQFWFTTITPYGKDIELNVPDYKKVIKTFKRLSDSVGINGVSWRYDPIFITEKYNLDFHIDKFEEMASELHEYTSDCTISFIDLYQKVLRNFPQAKEVTTEERLIIGENFAKIAKEYNIIGC
;
A
#
# COMPACT_ATOMS: atom_id res chain seq x y z
N MET A 1 16.38 -13.30 6.12
CA MET A 1 16.44 -11.83 5.78
C MET A 1 15.08 -11.38 5.25
N ILE A 2 14.54 -10.25 5.73
CA ILE A 2 13.34 -9.64 5.17
C ILE A 2 13.76 -8.56 4.15
N ILE A 3 13.17 -8.59 2.97
CA ILE A 3 13.41 -7.59 1.91
C ILE A 3 12.21 -6.65 1.85
N ASN A 4 12.42 -5.37 2.16
CA ASN A 4 11.41 -4.33 1.97
C ASN A 4 11.68 -3.57 0.65
N THR A 5 10.72 -3.63 -0.27
CA THR A 5 10.84 -3.02 -1.59
C THR A 5 10.24 -1.61 -1.67
N GLY A 6 9.55 -1.15 -0.63
CA GLY A 6 8.76 0.09 -0.65
C GLY A 6 9.49 1.36 -0.22
N THR A 7 10.79 1.29 0.15
CA THR A 7 11.48 2.41 0.82
C THR A 7 11.78 3.59 -0.11
N ARG A 8 12.08 3.36 -1.38
CA ARG A 8 12.55 4.41 -2.31
C ARG A 8 11.59 4.70 -3.46
N THR A 9 10.81 3.70 -3.86
CA THR A 9 9.89 3.78 -4.98
C THR A 9 8.89 2.65 -4.93
N ASP A 10 7.80 2.77 -5.68
CA ASP A 10 6.83 1.70 -5.89
C ASP A 10 7.40 0.70 -6.92
N ILE A 11 8.14 -0.31 -6.44
CA ILE A 11 8.76 -1.33 -7.30
C ILE A 11 7.72 -2.12 -8.10
N PRO A 12 6.61 -2.62 -7.50
CA PRO A 12 5.55 -3.29 -8.25
C PRO A 12 5.00 -2.48 -9.42
N ALA A 13 4.81 -1.17 -9.24
CA ALA A 13 4.25 -0.30 -10.26
C ALA A 13 5.24 0.03 -11.39
N PHE A 14 6.48 0.42 -11.03
CA PHE A 14 7.40 1.07 -11.97
C PHE A 14 8.62 0.23 -12.34
N PHE A 15 9.05 -0.68 -11.44
CA PHE A 15 10.33 -1.41 -11.59
C PHE A 15 10.16 -2.93 -11.54
N HIS A 16 8.95 -3.45 -11.76
CA HIS A 16 8.66 -4.90 -11.69
C HIS A 16 9.56 -5.74 -12.61
N LYS A 17 9.85 -5.27 -13.83
CA LYS A 17 10.73 -6.01 -14.76
C LYS A 17 12.17 -6.09 -14.25
N TRP A 18 12.69 -4.98 -13.72
CA TRP A 18 14.01 -4.94 -13.10
C TRP A 18 14.05 -5.85 -11.87
N PHE A 19 13.03 -5.81 -11.03
CA PHE A 19 12.96 -6.62 -9.83
C PHE A 19 12.94 -8.12 -10.16
N LEU A 20 12.14 -8.55 -11.12
CA LEU A 20 12.09 -9.94 -11.58
C LEU A 20 13.44 -10.39 -12.16
N ASN A 21 14.11 -9.54 -12.92
CA ASN A 21 15.46 -9.83 -13.37
C ASN A 21 16.45 -10.00 -12.20
N ARG A 22 16.31 -9.22 -11.11
CA ARG A 22 17.14 -9.41 -9.91
C ARG A 22 16.86 -10.71 -9.17
N ILE A 23 15.60 -11.15 -9.18
CA ILE A 23 15.21 -12.46 -8.65
C ILE A 23 15.87 -13.59 -9.47
N GLU A 24 15.79 -13.52 -10.81
CA GLU A 24 16.41 -14.49 -11.71
C GLU A 24 17.96 -14.56 -11.55
N GLU A 25 18.62 -13.40 -11.43
CA GLU A 25 20.07 -13.31 -11.18
C GLU A 25 20.48 -13.72 -9.78
N GLY A 26 19.55 -13.80 -8.85
CA GLY A 26 19.79 -14.23 -7.46
C GLY A 26 20.51 -13.20 -6.59
N PHE A 27 20.66 -11.95 -7.02
CA PHE A 27 21.24 -10.89 -6.21
C PHE A 27 20.84 -9.48 -6.66
N VAL A 28 20.99 -8.52 -5.73
CA VAL A 28 20.90 -7.09 -6.01
C VAL A 28 22.06 -6.33 -5.39
N LEU A 29 22.52 -5.29 -6.07
CA LEU A 29 23.47 -4.32 -5.54
C LEU A 29 22.69 -3.08 -5.08
N SER A 30 22.87 -2.67 -3.84
CA SER A 30 22.25 -1.46 -3.28
C SER A 30 23.33 -0.51 -2.78
N LYS A 31 23.29 0.73 -3.24
CA LYS A 31 24.18 1.79 -2.78
C LYS A 31 23.58 2.46 -1.55
N ASN A 32 24.33 2.51 -0.47
CA ASN A 32 23.98 3.27 0.72
C ASN A 32 24.03 4.78 0.41
N PRO A 33 22.95 5.55 0.59
CA PRO A 33 22.91 6.98 0.25
C PRO A 33 23.77 7.85 1.16
N TYR A 34 24.15 7.37 2.35
CA TYR A 34 24.92 8.15 3.34
C TYR A 34 26.44 8.02 3.17
N ASN A 35 26.93 6.83 2.82
CA ASN A 35 28.37 6.58 2.76
C ASN A 35 28.85 6.09 1.39
N ASN A 36 27.95 6.01 0.39
CA ASN A 36 28.22 5.55 -0.97
C ASN A 36 28.72 4.09 -1.10
N GLN A 37 28.76 3.33 -0.01
CA GLN A 37 29.13 1.91 -0.05
C GLN A 37 28.10 1.09 -0.81
N ILE A 38 28.58 0.10 -1.56
CA ILE A 38 27.72 -0.82 -2.32
C ILE A 38 27.66 -2.13 -1.55
N TYR A 39 26.43 -2.54 -1.25
CA TYR A 39 26.14 -3.84 -0.60
C TYR A 39 25.52 -4.78 -1.61
N LYS A 40 25.97 -6.04 -1.59
CA LYS A 40 25.36 -7.12 -2.36
C LYS A 40 24.43 -7.91 -1.45
N TYR A 41 23.15 -7.96 -1.82
CA TYR A 41 22.15 -8.80 -1.14
C TYR A 41 21.83 -10.00 -2.02
N ILE A 42 21.87 -11.19 -1.44
CA ILE A 42 21.58 -12.44 -2.14
C ILE A 42 20.07 -12.70 -2.08
N PHE A 43 19.46 -12.87 -3.24
CA PHE A 43 18.07 -13.27 -3.40
C PHE A 43 18.02 -14.78 -3.57
N ASN A 44 17.87 -15.49 -2.46
CA ASN A 44 17.75 -16.94 -2.45
C ASN A 44 16.58 -17.30 -1.50
N PRO A 45 15.61 -18.15 -1.95
CA PRO A 45 14.48 -18.55 -1.10
C PRO A 45 14.87 -19.14 0.26
N LYS A 46 16.07 -19.72 0.38
CA LYS A 46 16.58 -20.25 1.67
C LYS A 46 17.08 -19.17 2.62
N THR A 47 17.44 -17.99 2.12
CA THR A 47 18.00 -16.88 2.92
C THR A 47 17.06 -15.70 3.06
N VAL A 48 16.02 -15.64 2.23
CA VAL A 48 14.97 -14.62 2.26
C VAL A 48 13.75 -15.20 2.97
N ASP A 49 13.47 -14.70 4.17
CA ASP A 49 12.32 -15.13 4.96
C ASP A 49 10.99 -14.59 4.40
N CYS A 50 11.01 -13.36 3.90
CA CYS A 50 9.86 -12.70 3.29
C CYS A 50 10.28 -11.53 2.40
N ILE A 51 9.52 -11.29 1.33
CA ILE A 51 9.59 -10.07 0.53
C ILE A 51 8.34 -9.23 0.81
N CYS A 52 8.56 -8.03 1.36
CA CYS A 52 7.50 -7.06 1.65
C CYS A 52 7.39 -6.06 0.51
N PHE A 53 6.23 -6.00 -0.11
CA PHE A 53 5.89 -5.05 -1.16
C PHE A 53 4.99 -3.94 -0.62
N CYS A 54 5.24 -2.68 -1.05
CA CYS A 54 4.34 -1.55 -0.82
C CYS A 54 3.98 -0.95 -2.18
N SER A 55 2.70 -0.84 -2.50
CA SER A 55 2.29 -0.35 -3.82
C SER A 55 0.91 0.30 -3.82
N LYS A 56 0.76 1.36 -4.62
CA LYS A 56 -0.54 1.91 -5.06
C LYS A 56 -1.03 1.30 -6.38
N ASN A 57 -0.18 0.53 -7.08
CA ASN A 57 -0.53 -0.15 -8.31
C ASN A 57 0.22 -1.49 -8.43
N PRO A 58 -0.21 -2.52 -7.72
CA PRO A 58 0.49 -3.82 -7.74
C PRO A 58 0.33 -4.58 -9.08
N LYS A 59 -0.62 -4.20 -9.93
CA LYS A 59 -1.02 -4.91 -11.14
C LYS A 59 0.14 -5.35 -12.06
N PRO A 60 1.18 -4.51 -12.33
CA PRO A 60 2.24 -4.93 -13.22
C PRO A 60 3.05 -6.12 -12.71
N LEU A 61 3.30 -6.20 -11.39
CA LEU A 61 4.02 -7.32 -10.79
C LEU A 61 3.11 -8.53 -10.54
N VAL A 62 1.85 -8.30 -10.17
CA VAL A 62 0.85 -9.37 -9.92
C VAL A 62 0.64 -10.28 -11.14
N LYS A 63 0.88 -9.78 -12.36
CA LYS A 63 0.83 -10.61 -13.58
C LYS A 63 1.93 -11.66 -13.69
N ASN A 64 2.93 -11.60 -12.83
CA ASN A 64 4.12 -12.45 -12.84
C ASN A 64 4.40 -13.03 -11.44
N LEU A 65 3.38 -13.27 -10.64
CA LEU A 65 3.53 -13.84 -9.29
C LEU A 65 4.10 -15.27 -9.31
N ASP A 66 3.89 -16.00 -10.39
CA ASP A 66 4.48 -17.31 -10.64
C ASP A 66 6.01 -17.31 -10.49
N LYS A 67 6.67 -16.23 -10.92
CA LYS A 67 8.12 -16.05 -10.76
C LYS A 67 8.58 -15.80 -9.31
N LEU A 68 7.67 -15.58 -8.42
CA LEU A 68 7.91 -15.32 -6.98
C LEU A 68 7.36 -16.44 -6.10
N SER A 69 6.90 -17.56 -6.68
CA SER A 69 6.24 -18.66 -5.95
C SER A 69 7.12 -19.29 -4.86
N ASP A 70 8.45 -19.28 -5.05
CA ASP A 70 9.40 -19.82 -4.08
C ASP A 70 9.64 -18.89 -2.86
N TYR A 71 9.12 -17.66 -2.90
CA TYR A 71 9.32 -16.69 -1.85
C TYR A 71 8.03 -16.44 -1.07
N LYS A 72 8.11 -16.38 0.25
CA LYS A 72 7.04 -15.82 1.07
C LYS A 72 6.92 -14.34 0.77
N GLN A 73 5.69 -13.88 0.60
CA GLN A 73 5.38 -12.50 0.21
C GLN A 73 4.43 -11.87 1.22
N PHE A 74 4.61 -10.58 1.47
CA PHE A 74 3.64 -9.76 2.17
C PHE A 74 3.43 -8.45 1.41
N TRP A 75 2.17 -8.07 1.21
CA TRP A 75 1.80 -6.96 0.34
C TRP A 75 1.00 -5.90 1.08
N PHE A 76 1.62 -4.76 1.30
CA PHE A 76 0.92 -3.54 1.70
C PHE A 76 0.39 -2.85 0.44
N THR A 77 -0.92 -2.90 0.21
CA THR A 77 -1.54 -2.23 -0.93
C THR A 77 -2.28 -1.00 -0.45
N THR A 78 -1.80 0.17 -0.88
CA THR A 78 -2.49 1.42 -0.58
C THR A 78 -3.63 1.61 -1.58
N ILE A 79 -4.86 1.64 -1.06
CA ILE A 79 -6.08 1.87 -1.83
C ILE A 79 -6.82 3.02 -1.18
N THR A 80 -6.91 4.13 -1.90
CA THR A 80 -7.54 5.38 -1.47
C THR A 80 -8.56 5.82 -2.51
N PRO A 81 -9.69 6.44 -2.12
CA PRO A 81 -10.78 6.76 -3.04
C PRO A 81 -10.58 8.07 -3.79
N TYR A 82 -9.37 8.63 -3.77
CA TYR A 82 -9.09 9.92 -4.39
C TYR A 82 -9.19 9.87 -5.91
N GLY A 83 -9.68 10.98 -6.47
CA GLY A 83 -9.75 11.16 -7.92
C GLY A 83 -8.42 11.60 -8.55
N LYS A 84 -8.46 11.84 -9.86
CA LYS A 84 -7.30 12.28 -10.65
C LYS A 84 -6.82 13.70 -10.31
N ASP A 85 -7.62 14.47 -9.60
CA ASP A 85 -7.25 15.75 -9.01
C ASP A 85 -6.19 15.64 -7.91
N ILE A 86 -6.12 14.49 -7.26
CA ILE A 86 -5.13 14.19 -6.21
C ILE A 86 -4.12 13.13 -6.69
N GLU A 87 -4.60 12.01 -7.20
CA GLU A 87 -3.80 10.86 -7.59
C GLU A 87 -3.72 10.69 -9.10
N LEU A 88 -3.12 11.68 -9.79
CA LEU A 88 -3.08 11.77 -11.26
C LEU A 88 -2.66 10.47 -11.94
N ASN A 89 -1.62 9.81 -11.43
CA ASN A 89 -1.00 8.63 -12.05
C ASN A 89 -1.35 7.31 -11.36
N VAL A 90 -2.17 7.32 -10.30
CA VAL A 90 -2.64 6.10 -9.64
C VAL A 90 -3.87 5.58 -10.40
N PRO A 91 -4.01 4.27 -10.62
CA PRO A 91 -5.24 3.73 -11.20
C PRO A 91 -6.46 4.04 -10.32
N ASP A 92 -7.63 4.04 -10.94
CA ASP A 92 -8.89 4.11 -10.20
C ASP A 92 -8.95 3.00 -9.13
N TYR A 93 -9.41 3.36 -7.91
CA TYR A 93 -9.38 2.45 -6.76
C TYR A 93 -10.15 1.15 -6.99
N LYS A 94 -11.26 1.16 -7.77
CA LYS A 94 -12.00 -0.06 -8.11
C LYS A 94 -11.16 -1.03 -8.95
N LYS A 95 -10.25 -0.50 -9.77
CA LYS A 95 -9.30 -1.33 -10.52
C LYS A 95 -8.19 -1.89 -9.63
N VAL A 96 -7.80 -1.12 -8.61
CA VAL A 96 -6.81 -1.59 -7.61
C VAL A 96 -7.44 -2.67 -6.72
N ILE A 97 -8.69 -2.49 -6.26
CA ILE A 97 -9.45 -3.51 -5.52
C ILE A 97 -9.51 -4.83 -6.30
N LYS A 98 -9.83 -4.80 -7.59
CA LYS A 98 -9.84 -6.03 -8.42
C LYS A 98 -8.47 -6.72 -8.47
N THR A 99 -7.40 -5.94 -8.46
CA THR A 99 -6.04 -6.49 -8.43
C THR A 99 -5.70 -7.03 -7.06
N PHE A 100 -6.12 -6.35 -5.99
CA PHE A 100 -5.94 -6.77 -4.61
C PHE A 100 -6.61 -8.11 -4.32
N LYS A 101 -7.87 -8.29 -4.76
CA LYS A 101 -8.61 -9.55 -4.62
C LYS A 101 -7.82 -10.72 -5.27
N ARG A 102 -7.34 -10.54 -6.50
CA ARG A 102 -6.48 -11.54 -7.18
C ARG A 102 -5.18 -11.81 -6.44
N LEU A 103 -4.58 -10.78 -5.87
CA LEU A 103 -3.36 -10.90 -5.09
C LEU A 103 -3.62 -11.71 -3.83
N SER A 104 -4.69 -11.41 -3.09
CA SER A 104 -5.13 -12.16 -1.92
C SER A 104 -5.41 -13.63 -2.25
N ASP A 105 -6.10 -13.91 -3.36
CA ASP A 105 -6.33 -15.28 -3.85
C ASP A 105 -5.03 -16.05 -4.11
N SER A 106 -3.97 -15.33 -4.50
CA SER A 106 -2.68 -15.94 -4.85
C SER A 106 -1.76 -16.17 -3.66
N VAL A 107 -1.68 -15.21 -2.72
CA VAL A 107 -0.73 -15.24 -1.60
C VAL A 107 -1.40 -15.54 -0.24
N GLY A 108 -2.73 -15.61 -0.23
CA GLY A 108 -3.56 -15.81 0.97
C GLY A 108 -3.90 -14.50 1.69
N ILE A 109 -5.01 -14.51 2.43
CA ILE A 109 -5.55 -13.36 3.17
C ILE A 109 -4.53 -12.77 4.18
N ASN A 110 -3.69 -13.61 4.75
CA ASN A 110 -2.62 -13.19 5.70
C ASN A 110 -1.36 -12.68 4.99
N GLY A 111 -1.30 -12.77 3.67
CA GLY A 111 -0.20 -12.26 2.85
C GLY A 111 -0.43 -10.86 2.29
N VAL A 112 -1.57 -10.26 2.58
CA VAL A 112 -1.97 -8.93 2.11
C VAL A 112 -2.48 -8.07 3.25
N SER A 113 -2.28 -6.75 3.13
CA SER A 113 -2.80 -5.73 4.04
C SER A 113 -3.31 -4.54 3.24
N TRP A 114 -4.49 -4.06 3.55
CA TRP A 114 -5.02 -2.84 2.98
C TRP A 114 -4.50 -1.63 3.75
N ARG A 115 -4.08 -0.58 3.03
CA ARG A 115 -3.72 0.71 3.61
C ARG A 115 -4.63 1.80 3.04
N TYR A 116 -5.37 2.46 3.92
CA TYR A 116 -6.13 3.67 3.60
C TYR A 116 -5.31 4.88 4.07
N ASP A 117 -4.36 5.33 3.23
CA ASP A 117 -3.24 6.21 3.63
C ASP A 117 -2.75 7.08 2.47
N PRO A 118 -2.62 8.40 2.66
CA PRO A 118 -3.03 9.19 3.83
C PRO A 118 -4.48 9.67 3.76
N ILE A 119 -5.07 9.95 4.92
CA ILE A 119 -6.34 10.67 5.05
C ILE A 119 -6.04 12.17 5.16
N PHE A 120 -6.72 12.99 4.40
CA PHE A 120 -6.71 14.45 4.52
C PHE A 120 -8.12 15.00 4.28
N ILE A 121 -8.41 16.16 4.87
CA ILE A 121 -9.73 16.78 4.79
C ILE A 121 -9.67 18.00 3.85
N THR A 122 -10.64 18.07 2.96
CA THR A 122 -10.94 19.23 2.10
C THR A 122 -12.44 19.37 1.98
N GLU A 123 -12.90 20.41 1.28
CA GLU A 123 -14.32 20.57 0.99
C GLU A 123 -14.91 19.38 0.21
N LYS A 124 -14.15 18.82 -0.74
CA LYS A 124 -14.56 17.66 -1.55
C LYS A 124 -14.37 16.34 -0.82
N TYR A 125 -13.28 16.18 -0.08
CA TYR A 125 -12.91 15.00 0.65
C TYR A 125 -13.10 15.24 2.15
N ASN A 126 -14.37 15.42 2.54
CA ASN A 126 -14.78 15.71 3.91
C ASN A 126 -14.97 14.43 4.75
N LEU A 127 -15.38 14.57 6.00
CA LEU A 127 -15.58 13.46 6.92
C LEU A 127 -16.56 12.41 6.36
N ASP A 128 -17.73 12.86 5.89
CA ASP A 128 -18.77 11.99 5.35
C ASP A 128 -18.25 11.21 4.13
N PHE A 129 -17.55 11.90 3.22
CA PHE A 129 -16.91 11.25 2.09
C PHE A 129 -15.99 10.10 2.51
N HIS A 130 -15.14 10.32 3.53
CA HIS A 130 -14.23 9.29 3.99
C HIS A 130 -14.95 8.12 4.64
N ILE A 131 -15.99 8.39 5.45
CA ILE A 131 -16.79 7.35 6.11
C ILE A 131 -17.51 6.49 5.08
N ASP A 132 -18.25 7.11 4.14
CA ASP A 132 -18.98 6.41 3.09
C ASP A 132 -18.04 5.56 2.20
N LYS A 133 -16.89 6.13 1.84
CA LYS A 133 -15.91 5.43 0.99
C LYS A 133 -15.19 4.32 1.71
N PHE A 134 -14.92 4.48 3.00
CA PHE A 134 -14.33 3.40 3.78
C PHE A 134 -15.29 2.22 3.90
N GLU A 135 -16.59 2.48 4.13
CA GLU A 135 -17.61 1.43 4.18
C GLU A 135 -17.76 0.72 2.83
N GLU A 136 -17.87 1.48 1.72
CA GLU A 136 -17.90 0.90 0.35
C GLU A 136 -16.71 -0.03 0.12
N MET A 137 -15.51 0.42 0.49
CA MET A 137 -14.28 -0.36 0.26
C MET A 137 -14.17 -1.54 1.22
N ALA A 138 -14.56 -1.39 2.48
CA ALA A 138 -14.56 -2.47 3.47
C ALA A 138 -15.51 -3.60 3.05
N SER A 139 -16.71 -3.26 2.57
CA SER A 139 -17.68 -4.23 2.05
C SER A 139 -17.14 -5.05 0.86
N GLU A 140 -16.23 -4.46 0.06
CA GLU A 140 -15.60 -5.16 -1.05
C GLU A 140 -14.36 -5.98 -0.67
N LEU A 141 -13.66 -5.58 0.40
CA LEU A 141 -12.34 -6.12 0.75
C LEU A 141 -12.35 -7.14 1.91
N HIS A 142 -13.40 -7.21 2.71
CA HIS A 142 -13.43 -7.99 3.95
C HIS A 142 -13.16 -9.50 3.78
N GLU A 143 -13.48 -10.08 2.63
CA GLU A 143 -13.16 -11.47 2.34
C GLU A 143 -11.72 -11.69 1.86
N TYR A 144 -10.98 -10.59 1.60
CA TYR A 144 -9.66 -10.61 0.96
C TYR A 144 -8.54 -10.04 1.83
N THR A 145 -8.86 -9.46 2.98
CA THR A 145 -7.89 -8.99 3.97
C THR A 145 -8.47 -9.07 5.37
N SER A 146 -7.62 -9.33 6.35
CA SER A 146 -8.00 -9.34 7.76
C SER A 146 -7.70 -8.01 8.44
N ASP A 147 -6.98 -7.09 7.78
CA ASP A 147 -6.55 -5.84 8.41
C ASP A 147 -6.60 -4.65 7.46
N CYS A 148 -6.74 -3.47 8.07
CA CYS A 148 -6.57 -2.18 7.41
C CYS A 148 -5.67 -1.28 8.27
N THR A 149 -4.73 -0.59 7.64
CA THR A 149 -3.92 0.45 8.29
C THR A 149 -4.35 1.81 7.77
N ILE A 150 -4.68 2.72 8.68
CA ILE A 150 -4.98 4.11 8.34
C ILE A 150 -3.85 5.04 8.80
N SER A 151 -3.66 6.15 8.12
CA SER A 151 -2.85 7.26 8.60
C SER A 151 -3.38 8.60 8.09
N PHE A 152 -3.07 9.65 8.82
CA PHE A 152 -3.43 11.01 8.44
C PHE A 152 -2.23 11.71 7.79
N ILE A 153 -2.52 12.69 6.94
CA ILE A 153 -1.49 13.42 6.22
C ILE A 153 -0.58 14.20 7.19
N ASP A 154 0.72 14.06 6.98
CA ASP A 154 1.73 14.89 7.64
C ASP A 154 2.11 16.08 6.77
N LEU A 155 2.02 17.30 7.32
CA LEU A 155 2.28 18.55 6.62
C LEU A 155 3.77 18.92 6.60
N TYR A 156 4.61 18.05 6.03
CA TYR A 156 6.01 18.40 5.82
C TYR A 156 6.20 19.27 4.55
N GLN A 157 7.32 19.95 4.43
CA GLN A 157 7.57 20.96 3.39
C GLN A 157 7.25 20.53 1.96
N LYS A 158 7.50 19.26 1.62
CA LYS A 158 7.18 18.73 0.28
C LYS A 158 5.67 18.65 0.06
N VAL A 159 4.89 18.29 1.08
CA VAL A 159 3.42 18.25 1.01
C VAL A 159 2.90 19.67 0.83
N LEU A 160 3.29 20.60 1.68
CA LEU A 160 2.85 22.01 1.62
C LEU A 160 3.17 22.66 0.26
N ARG A 161 4.31 22.31 -0.36
CA ARG A 161 4.69 22.81 -1.68
C ARG A 161 3.84 22.22 -2.81
N ASN A 162 3.55 20.91 -2.76
CA ASN A 162 2.88 20.19 -3.85
C ASN A 162 1.35 20.15 -3.67
N PHE A 163 0.88 20.39 -2.47
CA PHE A 163 -0.53 20.39 -2.09
C PHE A 163 -0.80 21.54 -1.10
N PRO A 164 -0.71 22.81 -1.56
CA PRO A 164 -0.78 23.99 -0.70
C PRO A 164 -2.14 24.17 0.01
N GLN A 165 -3.20 23.53 -0.50
CA GLN A 165 -4.52 23.51 0.14
C GLN A 165 -4.63 22.46 1.26
N ALA A 166 -3.64 21.62 1.46
CA ALA A 166 -3.66 20.64 2.55
C ALA A 166 -3.67 21.36 3.91
N LYS A 167 -4.58 20.92 4.76
CA LYS A 167 -4.69 21.40 6.14
C LYS A 167 -4.40 20.24 7.09
N GLU A 168 -3.97 20.58 8.29
CA GLU A 168 -3.84 19.61 9.34
C GLU A 168 -5.24 19.02 9.65
N VAL A 169 -5.30 17.72 9.77
CA VAL A 169 -6.50 17.04 10.25
C VAL A 169 -6.52 17.20 11.77
N THR A 170 -7.52 17.88 12.30
CA THR A 170 -7.64 18.19 13.72
C THR A 170 -7.79 16.92 14.56
N THR A 171 -7.48 17.00 15.85
CA THR A 171 -7.66 15.87 16.76
C THR A 171 -9.13 15.40 16.79
N GLU A 172 -10.08 16.32 16.75
CA GLU A 172 -11.51 16.00 16.72
C GLU A 172 -11.88 15.23 15.44
N GLU A 173 -11.45 15.70 14.25
CA GLU A 173 -11.67 15.01 12.98
C GLU A 173 -11.04 13.61 12.97
N ARG A 174 -9.82 13.46 13.52
CA ARG A 174 -9.15 12.16 13.65
C ARG A 174 -9.94 11.19 14.53
N LEU A 175 -10.50 11.67 15.64
CA LEU A 175 -11.32 10.86 16.53
C LEU A 175 -12.63 10.43 15.83
N ILE A 176 -13.32 11.37 15.16
CA ILE A 176 -14.56 11.06 14.42
C ILE A 176 -14.30 9.99 13.36
N ILE A 177 -13.24 10.14 12.55
CA ILE A 177 -12.87 9.16 11.53
C ILE A 177 -12.51 7.83 12.17
N GLY A 178 -11.65 7.83 13.19
CA GLY A 178 -11.19 6.62 13.85
C GLY A 178 -12.34 5.81 14.46
N GLU A 179 -13.26 6.48 15.15
CA GLU A 179 -14.43 5.81 15.74
C GLU A 179 -15.37 5.21 14.69
N ASN A 180 -15.65 5.94 13.60
CA ASN A 180 -16.51 5.43 12.53
C ASN A 180 -15.83 4.29 11.77
N PHE A 181 -14.54 4.44 11.41
CA PHE A 181 -13.79 3.39 10.74
C PHE A 181 -13.69 2.12 11.59
N ALA A 182 -13.48 2.25 12.91
CA ALA A 182 -13.45 1.12 13.82
C ALA A 182 -14.80 0.39 13.91
N LYS A 183 -15.93 1.12 13.88
CA LYS A 183 -17.27 0.52 13.82
C LYS A 183 -17.46 -0.26 12.53
N ILE A 184 -17.18 0.36 11.38
CA ILE A 184 -17.30 -0.27 10.07
C ILE A 184 -16.37 -1.49 9.99
N ALA A 185 -15.11 -1.36 10.38
CA ALA A 185 -14.15 -2.45 10.37
C ALA A 185 -14.62 -3.65 11.19
N LYS A 186 -15.22 -3.40 12.36
CA LYS A 186 -15.80 -4.44 13.21
C LYS A 186 -16.97 -5.17 12.53
N GLU A 187 -17.84 -4.46 11.81
CA GLU A 187 -18.98 -5.05 11.07
C GLU A 187 -18.50 -5.99 9.96
N TYR A 188 -17.39 -5.64 9.32
CA TYR A 188 -16.78 -6.43 8.24
C TYR A 188 -15.66 -7.38 8.70
N ASN A 189 -15.45 -7.56 10.00
CA ASN A 189 -14.38 -8.40 10.57
C ASN A 189 -12.96 -8.02 10.09
N ILE A 190 -12.72 -6.75 9.83
CA ILE A 190 -11.41 -6.20 9.54
C ILE A 190 -10.77 -5.76 10.86
N ILE A 191 -9.58 -6.27 11.17
CA ILE A 191 -8.86 -6.00 12.42
C ILE A 191 -7.83 -4.87 12.16
N GLY A 192 -7.53 -4.03 13.16
CA GLY A 192 -6.39 -3.12 13.12
C GLY A 192 -6.60 -1.84 12.33
N CYS A 193 -7.78 -1.23 12.43
CA CYS A 193 -7.97 0.17 12.02
C CYS A 193 -7.53 1.15 13.11
#